data_2ee628a1561a7eb9123654ff4571dfa1
#
_entry.id   2ee628a1561a7eb9123654ff4571dfa1
#
_cell.length_a   1.000
_cell.length_b   1.000
_cell.length_c   1.000
_cell.angle_alpha   90.00
_cell.angle_beta   90.00
_cell.angle_gamma   90.00
#
_symmetry.space_group_name_H-M   'P 1'
#
loop_
_entity.id
_entity.type
_entity.pdbx_description
1 polymer ?
#
loop_
_entity_poly.entity_id
_entity_poly.type
_entity_poly.pdbx_seq_one_letter_code
_entity_poly.pdbx_strand_id
1 'polypeptide(L)'
;MSEIVSVINYKGGVGKTTLTLQIGVGLVTLFQKRILLVDLDPQCSLSLSTVDEHYWADRVEKQGSVREMIQSFYESEKPECNPDWIIENALDRAWDSMPGKLEGLDLLPGHLDLPDYEMKLVAKKPGHMNAEEYQLKRYMILKDALAKVRKKYDMILCDCPPNIYMVARNAIIASDYFLVPTIPDFISCYGVPFILEHIKAMQE
;
A
#
# COMPACT_ATOMS: atom_id res chain seq x y z
N MET A 1 -8.59 14.66 -9.71
CA MET A 1 -8.18 13.25 -9.80
C MET A 1 -7.61 12.89 -8.44
N SER A 2 -7.91 11.74 -7.88
CA SER A 2 -7.29 11.30 -6.62
C SER A 2 -5.77 11.21 -6.77
N GLU A 3 -5.01 11.61 -5.77
CA GLU A 3 -3.55 11.50 -5.76
C GLU A 3 -3.10 10.29 -4.95
N ILE A 4 -2.04 9.62 -5.39
CA ILE A 4 -1.43 8.49 -4.68
C ILE A 4 -0.12 8.98 -4.07
N VAL A 5 0.02 8.83 -2.76
CA VAL A 5 1.21 9.21 -2.00
C VAL A 5 1.79 7.99 -1.33
N SER A 6 3.03 7.65 -1.62
CA SER A 6 3.74 6.57 -0.91
C SER A 6 4.63 7.12 0.19
N VAL A 7 4.47 6.56 1.38
CA VAL A 7 5.33 6.82 2.53
C VAL A 7 6.44 5.79 2.54
N ILE A 8 7.65 6.19 2.15
CA ILE A 8 8.75 5.29 1.85
C ILE A 8 10.05 5.70 2.54
N ASN A 9 10.74 4.75 3.15
CA ASN A 9 12.13 4.86 3.58
C ASN A 9 12.71 3.46 3.80
N TYR A 10 13.98 3.25 3.47
CA TYR A 10 14.72 2.02 3.72
C TYR A 10 14.89 1.70 5.20
N LYS A 11 14.96 2.73 6.04
CA LYS A 11 15.16 2.56 7.46
C LYS A 11 13.85 2.14 8.14
N GLY A 12 13.91 1.06 8.91
CA GLY A 12 12.85 0.70 9.84
C GLY A 12 12.77 1.68 11.01
N GLY A 13 11.59 1.82 11.61
CA GLY A 13 11.41 2.62 12.84
C GLY A 13 11.46 4.14 12.65
N VAL A 14 11.42 4.66 11.41
CA VAL A 14 11.36 6.11 11.15
C VAL A 14 9.94 6.69 11.18
N GLY A 15 8.95 5.87 11.54
CA GLY A 15 7.57 6.31 11.71
C GLY A 15 6.73 6.31 10.43
N LYS A 16 7.08 5.55 9.39
CA LYS A 16 6.28 5.45 8.16
C LYS A 16 4.81 5.16 8.44
N THR A 17 4.53 4.02 9.06
CA THR A 17 3.18 3.56 9.40
C THR A 17 2.43 4.55 10.27
N THR A 18 3.07 5.05 11.33
CA THR A 18 2.47 6.05 12.22
C THR A 18 2.10 7.31 11.44
N LEU A 19 2.99 7.78 10.58
CA LEU A 19 2.76 8.98 9.79
C LEU A 19 1.65 8.78 8.74
N THR A 20 1.62 7.61 8.07
CA THR A 20 0.57 7.25 7.13
C THR A 20 -0.80 7.29 7.79
N LEU A 21 -0.95 6.64 8.96
CA LEU A 21 -2.20 6.63 9.71
C LEU A 21 -2.59 8.04 10.19
N GLN A 22 -1.67 8.78 10.81
CA GLN A 22 -1.95 10.10 11.36
C GLN A 22 -2.32 11.13 10.28
N ILE A 23 -1.66 11.09 9.12
CA ILE A 23 -2.03 11.95 7.98
C ILE A 23 -3.42 11.56 7.47
N GLY A 24 -3.70 10.26 7.30
CA GLY A 24 -5.01 9.79 6.87
C GLY A 24 -6.14 10.28 7.80
N VAL A 25 -5.97 10.07 9.11
CA VAL A 25 -6.91 10.55 10.14
C VAL A 25 -7.05 12.08 10.09
N GLY A 26 -5.92 12.81 10.01
CA GLY A 26 -5.95 14.27 9.94
C GLY A 26 -6.66 14.81 8.71
N LEU A 27 -6.46 14.20 7.54
CA LEU A 27 -7.15 14.60 6.31
C LEU A 27 -8.66 14.36 6.38
N VAL A 28 -9.09 13.26 6.98
CA VAL A 28 -10.51 12.98 7.20
C VAL A 28 -11.12 13.94 8.21
N THR A 29 -10.49 14.09 9.39
CA THR A 29 -11.06 14.86 10.50
C THR A 29 -11.06 16.36 10.27
N LEU A 30 -9.97 16.91 9.72
CA LEU A 30 -9.79 18.35 9.56
C LEU A 30 -10.28 18.88 8.21
N PHE A 31 -10.23 18.04 7.18
CA PHE A 31 -10.51 18.47 5.80
C PHE A 31 -11.65 17.69 5.14
N GLN A 32 -12.31 16.77 5.87
CA GLN A 32 -13.43 15.96 5.38
C GLN A 32 -13.13 15.22 4.06
N LYS A 33 -11.88 14.75 3.91
CA LYS A 33 -11.43 14.02 2.74
C LYS A 33 -11.76 12.54 2.85
N ARG A 34 -11.99 11.89 1.70
CA ARG A 34 -12.11 10.44 1.62
C ARG A 34 -10.74 9.85 1.30
N ILE A 35 -10.22 9.06 2.23
CA ILE A 35 -8.86 8.52 2.18
C ILE A 35 -8.90 7.00 2.13
N LEU A 36 -8.10 6.42 1.22
CA LEU A 36 -7.77 5.00 1.24
C LEU A 36 -6.36 4.82 1.78
N LEU A 37 -6.24 4.08 2.86
CA LEU A 37 -4.96 3.57 3.34
C LEU A 37 -4.67 2.23 2.64
N VAL A 38 -3.44 2.02 2.18
CA VAL A 38 -2.99 0.77 1.55
C VAL A 38 -1.77 0.26 2.31
N ASP A 39 -1.92 -0.90 2.96
CA ASP A 39 -0.84 -1.51 3.73
C ASP A 39 -0.03 -2.47 2.85
N LEU A 40 1.18 -2.04 2.49
CA LEU A 40 2.10 -2.80 1.63
C LEU A 40 3.22 -3.47 2.42
N ASP A 41 3.29 -3.25 3.74
CA ASP A 41 4.28 -3.90 4.59
C ASP A 41 3.78 -5.30 5.01
N PRO A 42 4.54 -6.38 4.75
CA PRO A 42 4.17 -7.72 5.22
C PRO A 42 4.10 -7.84 6.75
N GLN A 43 4.59 -6.86 7.51
CA GLN A 43 4.36 -6.81 8.96
C GLN A 43 2.93 -6.39 9.32
N CYS A 44 2.13 -5.93 8.36
CA CYS A 44 0.73 -5.50 8.54
C CYS A 44 0.53 -4.47 9.66
N SER A 45 1.55 -3.66 9.95
CA SER A 45 1.52 -2.72 11.07
C SER A 45 0.48 -1.63 10.91
N LEU A 46 0.22 -1.15 9.68
CA LEU A 46 -0.85 -0.19 9.41
C LEU A 46 -2.22 -0.82 9.66
N SER A 47 -2.44 -2.02 9.13
CA SER A 47 -3.68 -2.77 9.30
C SER A 47 -4.00 -3.01 10.77
N LEU A 48 -3.04 -3.56 11.54
CA LEU A 48 -3.19 -3.85 12.97
C LEU A 48 -3.27 -2.59 13.86
N SER A 49 -2.81 -1.44 13.35
CA SER A 49 -3.01 -0.15 14.03
C SER A 49 -4.35 0.50 13.70
N THR A 50 -5.06 0.00 12.68
CA THR A 50 -6.29 0.60 12.16
C THR A 50 -7.52 -0.22 12.53
N VAL A 51 -7.42 -1.55 12.63
CA VAL A 51 -8.51 -2.45 12.97
C VAL A 51 -8.07 -3.48 14.02
N ASP A 52 -9.04 -4.09 14.72
CA ASP A 52 -8.78 -5.18 15.66
C ASP A 52 -8.12 -6.38 14.97
N GLU A 53 -7.17 -7.05 15.64
CA GLU A 53 -6.39 -8.16 15.10
C GLU A 53 -7.27 -9.34 14.67
N HIS A 54 -8.26 -9.71 15.49
CA HIS A 54 -9.17 -10.83 15.16
C HIS A 54 -10.08 -10.49 13.99
N TYR A 55 -10.56 -9.23 13.94
CA TYR A 55 -11.33 -8.74 12.81
C TYR A 55 -10.49 -8.73 11.53
N TRP A 56 -9.25 -8.24 11.60
CA TRP A 56 -8.32 -8.24 10.46
C TRP A 56 -8.07 -9.65 9.93
N ALA A 57 -7.73 -10.60 10.82
CA ALA A 57 -7.41 -11.98 10.43
C ALA A 57 -8.61 -12.66 9.73
N ASP A 58 -9.80 -12.56 10.31
CA ASP A 58 -11.03 -13.10 9.71
C ASP A 58 -11.34 -12.43 8.35
N ARG A 59 -11.13 -11.13 8.27
CA ARG A 59 -11.45 -10.30 7.10
C ARG A 59 -10.55 -10.60 5.90
N VAL A 60 -9.24 -10.70 6.11
CA VAL A 60 -8.29 -10.98 5.02
C VAL A 60 -8.44 -12.40 4.47
N GLU A 61 -8.79 -13.37 5.31
CA GLU A 61 -9.04 -14.73 4.88
C GLU A 61 -10.35 -14.90 4.10
N LYS A 62 -11.42 -14.20 4.50
CA LYS A 62 -12.74 -14.37 3.88
C LYS A 62 -12.96 -13.48 2.66
N GLN A 63 -12.38 -12.30 2.64
CA GLN A 63 -12.71 -11.30 1.63
C GLN A 63 -11.51 -10.87 0.80
N GLY A 64 -10.31 -10.88 1.38
CA GLY A 64 -9.07 -10.56 0.68
C GLY A 64 -8.38 -9.29 1.15
N SER A 65 -7.26 -8.99 0.51
CA SER A 65 -6.26 -8.00 0.92
C SER A 65 -5.41 -7.55 -0.28
N VAL A 66 -4.31 -6.86 -0.03
CA VAL A 66 -3.26 -6.59 -1.05
C VAL A 66 -2.70 -7.90 -1.64
N ARG A 67 -2.71 -9.01 -0.89
CA ARG A 67 -2.29 -10.34 -1.39
C ARG A 67 -3.06 -10.73 -2.65
N GLU A 68 -4.37 -10.62 -2.62
CA GLU A 68 -5.25 -10.99 -3.75
C GLU A 68 -5.03 -10.11 -4.97
N MET A 69 -4.63 -8.86 -4.78
CA MET A 69 -4.24 -7.97 -5.87
C MET A 69 -3.02 -8.53 -6.63
N ILE A 70 -2.00 -8.97 -5.90
CA ILE A 70 -0.79 -9.57 -6.48
C ILE A 70 -1.11 -10.95 -7.06
N GLN A 71 -1.92 -11.74 -6.37
CA GLN A 71 -2.36 -13.06 -6.81
C GLN A 71 -3.15 -12.99 -8.12
N SER A 72 -4.04 -12.03 -8.29
CA SER A 72 -4.82 -11.86 -9.52
C SER A 72 -3.92 -11.67 -10.74
N PHE A 73 -2.85 -10.89 -10.61
CA PHE A 73 -1.85 -10.78 -11.67
C PHE A 73 -1.04 -12.06 -11.85
N TYR A 74 -0.67 -12.72 -10.75
CA TYR A 74 0.01 -14.02 -10.84
C TYR A 74 -0.82 -15.05 -11.63
N GLU A 75 -2.11 -15.10 -11.42
CA GLU A 75 -2.99 -16.09 -12.04
C GLU A 75 -3.39 -15.74 -13.48
N SER A 76 -3.76 -14.48 -13.73
CA SER A 76 -4.40 -14.04 -14.98
C SER A 76 -3.63 -12.99 -15.78
N GLU A 77 -2.48 -12.51 -15.28
CA GLU A 77 -1.71 -11.38 -15.84
C GLU A 77 -2.54 -10.07 -15.92
N LYS A 78 -3.62 -9.99 -15.13
CA LYS A 78 -4.51 -8.83 -15.02
C LYS A 78 -4.69 -8.47 -13.56
N PRO A 79 -4.10 -7.36 -13.09
CA PRO A 79 -4.25 -6.97 -11.70
C PRO A 79 -5.68 -6.51 -11.42
N GLU A 80 -6.19 -6.90 -10.26
CA GLU A 80 -7.50 -6.52 -9.77
C GLU A 80 -7.40 -5.86 -8.41
N CYS A 81 -8.33 -4.96 -8.12
CA CYS A 81 -8.65 -4.49 -6.79
C CYS A 81 -10.17 -4.58 -6.65
N ASN A 82 -10.62 -5.65 -6.00
CA ASN A 82 -12.04 -5.80 -5.70
C ASN A 82 -12.40 -4.83 -4.56
N PRO A 83 -13.45 -3.99 -4.72
CA PRO A 83 -13.93 -3.14 -3.64
C PRO A 83 -14.25 -3.88 -2.34
N ASP A 84 -14.64 -5.15 -2.41
CA ASP A 84 -14.93 -5.99 -1.24
C ASP A 84 -13.68 -6.28 -0.38
N TRP A 85 -12.47 -6.10 -0.92
CA TRP A 85 -11.23 -6.22 -0.14
C TRP A 85 -10.97 -5.01 0.76
N ILE A 86 -11.63 -3.89 0.48
CA ILE A 86 -11.47 -2.64 1.21
C ILE A 86 -12.37 -2.66 2.45
N ILE A 87 -11.80 -2.36 3.60
CA ILE A 87 -12.51 -2.16 4.85
C ILE A 87 -12.96 -0.71 4.91
N GLU A 88 -14.25 -0.48 4.71
CA GLU A 88 -14.82 0.86 4.78
C GLU A 88 -14.91 1.35 6.24
N ASN A 89 -14.58 2.63 6.47
CA ASN A 89 -14.56 3.29 7.78
C ASN A 89 -13.78 2.46 8.81
N ALA A 90 -12.53 2.15 8.47
CA ALA A 90 -11.75 1.10 9.13
C ALA A 90 -11.57 1.34 10.64
N LEU A 91 -11.37 2.59 11.08
CA LEU A 91 -11.22 2.89 12.52
C LEU A 91 -12.48 2.62 13.34
N ASP A 92 -13.65 2.65 12.73
CA ASP A 92 -14.90 2.28 13.43
C ASP A 92 -14.96 0.79 13.76
N ARG A 93 -14.09 -0.02 13.15
CA ARG A 93 -13.98 -1.47 13.38
C ARG A 93 -12.90 -1.85 14.41
N ALA A 94 -12.10 -0.88 14.84
CA ALA A 94 -11.01 -1.12 15.78
C ALA A 94 -11.46 -1.09 17.24
N TRP A 95 -12.46 -0.26 17.57
CA TRP A 95 -12.73 0.11 18.94
C TRP A 95 -14.24 0.33 19.15
N ASP A 96 -14.93 -0.63 19.72
CA ASP A 96 -16.35 -0.52 20.09
C ASP A 96 -16.68 0.69 20.99
N SER A 97 -15.66 1.34 21.54
CA SER A 97 -15.76 2.43 22.51
C SER A 97 -15.26 3.79 22.01
N MET A 98 -14.93 3.96 20.72
CA MET A 98 -14.57 5.30 20.23
C MET A 98 -15.81 6.22 20.20
N PRO A 99 -15.75 7.38 20.86
CA PRO A 99 -16.81 8.36 20.78
C PRO A 99 -16.77 9.05 19.40
N GLY A 100 -17.72 8.67 18.55
CA GLY A 100 -17.88 9.24 17.21
C GLY A 100 -17.35 8.32 16.11
N LYS A 101 -18.12 8.25 15.04
CA LYS A 101 -17.72 7.52 13.83
C LYS A 101 -16.77 8.38 13.01
N LEU A 102 -15.65 7.80 12.57
CA LEU A 102 -14.76 8.44 11.61
C LEU A 102 -15.06 7.90 10.21
N GLU A 103 -16.02 8.55 9.54
CA GLU A 103 -16.39 8.18 8.18
C GLU A 103 -15.39 8.74 7.16
N GLY A 104 -15.03 7.93 6.17
CA GLY A 104 -14.19 8.35 5.05
C GLY A 104 -12.73 7.92 5.14
N LEU A 105 -12.33 7.14 6.16
CA LEU A 105 -11.03 6.48 6.23
C LEU A 105 -11.20 4.97 5.96
N ASP A 106 -10.87 4.56 4.75
CA ASP A 106 -10.94 3.18 4.31
C ASP A 106 -9.55 2.54 4.32
N LEU A 107 -9.48 1.21 4.43
CA LEU A 107 -8.24 0.45 4.47
C LEU A 107 -8.27 -0.70 3.45
N LEU A 108 -7.28 -0.78 2.57
CA LEU A 108 -6.92 -2.01 1.88
C LEU A 108 -5.84 -2.71 2.71
N PRO A 109 -6.19 -3.81 3.41
CA PRO A 109 -5.33 -4.40 4.41
C PRO A 109 -4.13 -5.13 3.80
N GLY A 110 -3.02 -5.16 4.53
CA GLY A 110 -1.85 -5.96 4.25
C GLY A 110 -2.07 -7.45 4.54
N HIS A 111 -1.12 -8.27 4.11
CA HIS A 111 -1.10 -9.71 4.39
C HIS A 111 0.32 -10.22 4.65
N LEU A 112 0.46 -11.15 5.59
CA LEU A 112 1.75 -11.72 5.99
C LEU A 112 2.45 -12.48 4.84
N ASP A 113 1.69 -13.04 3.91
CA ASP A 113 2.21 -13.86 2.79
C ASP A 113 2.68 -13.02 1.59
N LEU A 114 2.68 -11.69 1.67
CA LEU A 114 3.15 -10.84 0.58
C LEU A 114 4.53 -11.24 0.05
N PRO A 115 5.54 -11.56 0.87
CA PRO A 115 6.86 -11.98 0.39
C PRO A 115 6.82 -13.25 -0.46
N ASP A 116 5.97 -14.22 -0.10
CA ASP A 116 5.83 -15.47 -0.86
C ASP A 116 5.29 -15.21 -2.27
N TYR A 117 4.31 -14.30 -2.38
CA TYR A 117 3.76 -13.91 -3.69
C TYR A 117 4.74 -13.07 -4.51
N GLU A 118 5.56 -12.22 -3.89
CA GLU A 118 6.66 -11.54 -4.56
C GLU A 118 7.63 -12.55 -5.19
N MET A 119 8.03 -13.56 -4.42
CA MET A 119 8.93 -14.63 -4.90
C MET A 119 8.30 -15.44 -6.03
N LYS A 120 7.02 -15.81 -5.91
CA LYS A 120 6.28 -16.51 -6.96
C LYS A 120 6.23 -15.71 -8.25
N LEU A 121 5.98 -14.39 -8.18
CA LEU A 121 5.95 -13.51 -9.36
C LEU A 121 7.31 -13.38 -10.04
N VAL A 122 8.40 -13.32 -9.25
CA VAL A 122 9.75 -13.25 -9.81
C VAL A 122 10.11 -14.56 -10.54
N ALA A 123 9.69 -15.70 -10.01
CA ALA A 123 9.98 -17.03 -10.56
C ALA A 123 9.05 -17.42 -11.73
N LYS A 124 7.89 -16.77 -11.87
CA LYS A 124 6.90 -17.11 -12.90
C LYS A 124 7.39 -16.75 -14.29
N LYS A 125 7.24 -17.69 -15.22
CA LYS A 125 7.37 -17.42 -16.66
C LYS A 125 6.06 -16.81 -17.18
N PRO A 126 6.13 -15.82 -18.09
CA PRO A 126 4.93 -15.25 -18.68
C PRO A 126 4.10 -16.32 -19.41
N GLY A 127 2.75 -16.21 -19.29
CA GLY A 127 1.81 -17.10 -19.95
C GLY A 127 1.44 -16.60 -21.35
N HIS A 128 0.86 -15.41 -21.41
CA HIS A 128 0.35 -14.81 -22.63
C HIS A 128 1.18 -13.61 -23.13
N MET A 129 1.91 -12.97 -22.23
CA MET A 129 2.77 -11.81 -22.53
C MET A 129 4.14 -12.27 -22.99
N ASN A 130 4.85 -11.43 -23.75
CA ASN A 130 6.30 -11.63 -23.93
C ASN A 130 7.05 -11.29 -22.64
N ALA A 131 8.32 -11.69 -22.55
CA ALA A 131 9.11 -11.53 -21.32
C ALA A 131 9.31 -10.07 -20.89
N GLU A 132 9.48 -9.15 -21.82
CA GLU A 132 9.69 -7.73 -21.55
C GLU A 132 8.40 -7.08 -21.04
N GLU A 133 7.28 -7.36 -21.69
CA GLU A 133 5.97 -6.89 -21.28
C GLU A 133 5.60 -7.39 -19.87
N TYR A 134 5.85 -8.67 -19.58
CA TYR A 134 5.62 -9.24 -18.27
C TYR A 134 6.48 -8.55 -17.19
N GLN A 135 7.75 -8.31 -17.49
CA GLN A 135 8.65 -7.59 -16.58
C GLN A 135 8.14 -6.18 -16.25
N LEU A 136 7.66 -5.45 -17.24
CA LEU A 136 7.09 -4.13 -17.05
C LEU A 136 5.77 -4.19 -16.25
N LYS A 137 4.84 -5.03 -16.67
CA LYS A 137 3.51 -5.16 -16.08
C LYS A 137 3.53 -5.57 -14.61
N ARG A 138 4.46 -6.43 -14.20
CA ARG A 138 4.58 -6.83 -12.79
C ARG A 138 4.96 -5.68 -11.85
N TYR A 139 5.55 -4.60 -12.35
CA TYR A 139 5.80 -3.39 -11.58
C TYR A 139 4.64 -2.39 -11.62
N MET A 140 3.63 -2.63 -12.46
CA MET A 140 2.46 -1.78 -12.60
C MET A 140 1.21 -2.34 -11.91
N ILE A 141 1.32 -3.48 -11.21
CA ILE A 141 0.18 -4.17 -10.58
C ILE A 141 -0.62 -3.22 -9.69
N LEU A 142 0.04 -2.50 -8.78
CA LEU A 142 -0.62 -1.58 -7.86
C LEU A 142 -1.29 -0.43 -8.59
N LYS A 143 -0.61 0.17 -9.56
CA LYS A 143 -1.12 1.27 -10.38
C LYS A 143 -2.39 0.89 -11.11
N ASP A 144 -2.35 -0.25 -11.82
CA ASP A 144 -3.45 -0.73 -12.64
C ASP A 144 -4.65 -1.19 -11.78
N ALA A 145 -4.37 -1.83 -10.63
CA ALA A 145 -5.40 -2.27 -9.70
C ALA A 145 -6.09 -1.08 -9.02
N LEU A 146 -5.32 -0.12 -8.48
CA LEU A 146 -5.87 1.05 -7.80
C LEU A 146 -6.65 1.97 -8.76
N ALA A 147 -6.34 1.99 -10.06
CA ALA A 147 -7.08 2.77 -11.04
C ALA A 147 -8.58 2.47 -11.04
N LYS A 148 -8.99 1.25 -10.64
CA LYS A 148 -10.39 0.82 -10.58
C LYS A 148 -11.16 1.46 -9.42
N VAL A 149 -10.49 1.70 -8.29
CA VAL A 149 -11.11 2.23 -7.06
C VAL A 149 -10.78 3.71 -6.81
N ARG A 150 -9.73 4.22 -7.45
CA ARG A 150 -9.17 5.56 -7.25
C ARG A 150 -10.21 6.69 -7.25
N LYS A 151 -11.23 6.60 -8.08
CA LYS A 151 -12.26 7.64 -8.22
C LYS A 151 -13.12 7.86 -6.96
N LYS A 152 -13.13 6.91 -6.03
CA LYS A 152 -13.88 7.00 -4.77
C LYS A 152 -13.19 7.86 -3.72
N TYR A 153 -11.90 8.15 -3.89
CA TYR A 153 -11.05 8.78 -2.87
C TYR A 153 -10.51 10.12 -3.35
N ASP A 154 -10.26 11.02 -2.41
CA ASP A 154 -9.53 12.27 -2.65
C ASP A 154 -8.02 12.00 -2.68
N MET A 155 -7.54 11.05 -1.84
CA MET A 155 -6.15 10.64 -1.77
C MET A 155 -6.03 9.17 -1.36
N ILE A 156 -4.99 8.50 -1.87
CA ILE A 156 -4.58 7.14 -1.48
C ILE A 156 -3.20 7.24 -0.83
N LEU A 157 -3.08 6.73 0.38
CA LEU A 157 -1.82 6.70 1.13
C LEU A 157 -1.30 5.26 1.21
N CYS A 158 -0.12 5.00 0.65
CA CYS A 158 0.51 3.69 0.66
C CYS A 158 1.60 3.65 1.73
N ASP A 159 1.46 2.77 2.72
CA ASP A 159 2.52 2.46 3.70
C ASP A 159 3.46 1.41 3.13
N CYS A 160 4.71 1.78 2.89
CA CYS A 160 5.67 0.92 2.21
C CYS A 160 6.60 0.19 3.19
N PRO A 161 7.01 -1.05 2.86
CA PRO A 161 7.99 -1.78 3.64
C PRO A 161 9.37 -1.09 3.65
N PRO A 162 10.26 -1.41 4.61
CA PRO A 162 11.60 -0.84 4.69
C PRO A 162 12.60 -1.50 3.72
N ASN A 163 12.17 -1.68 2.47
CA ASN A 163 12.98 -2.25 1.39
C ASN A 163 12.53 -1.69 0.03
N ILE A 164 13.24 -1.99 -1.06
CA ILE A 164 12.81 -1.67 -2.45
C ILE A 164 12.68 -2.95 -3.27
N TYR A 165 11.97 -3.93 -2.74
CA TYR A 165 11.57 -5.10 -3.49
C TYR A 165 10.34 -4.79 -4.36
N MET A 166 9.74 -5.81 -4.94
CA MET A 166 8.73 -5.64 -5.98
C MET A 166 7.51 -4.84 -5.50
N VAL A 167 7.01 -5.07 -4.29
CA VAL A 167 5.84 -4.35 -3.76
C VAL A 167 6.15 -2.86 -3.56
N ALA A 168 7.33 -2.53 -2.99
CA ALA A 168 7.74 -1.13 -2.85
C ALA A 168 7.96 -0.44 -4.21
N ARG A 169 8.51 -1.16 -5.21
CA ARG A 169 8.62 -0.64 -6.58
C ARG A 169 7.26 -0.39 -7.22
N ASN A 170 6.29 -1.26 -6.98
CA ASN A 170 4.90 -1.04 -7.39
C ASN A 170 4.33 0.24 -6.80
N ALA A 171 4.59 0.50 -5.51
CA ALA A 171 4.18 1.73 -4.85
C ALA A 171 4.83 2.96 -5.49
N ILE A 172 6.14 2.90 -5.80
CA ILE A 172 6.86 3.99 -6.47
C ILE A 172 6.23 4.30 -7.83
N ILE A 173 5.96 3.28 -8.65
CA ILE A 173 5.39 3.48 -10.00
C ILE A 173 3.93 3.94 -9.96
N ALA A 174 3.18 3.56 -8.93
CA ALA A 174 1.80 3.97 -8.77
C ALA A 174 1.65 5.41 -8.26
N SER A 175 2.67 5.97 -7.62
CA SER A 175 2.57 7.21 -6.86
C SER A 175 2.76 8.47 -7.68
N ASP A 176 1.97 9.48 -7.35
CA ASP A 176 2.11 10.86 -7.84
C ASP A 176 3.12 11.64 -6.96
N TYR A 177 3.20 11.29 -5.64
CA TYR A 177 4.10 11.94 -4.68
C TYR A 177 4.71 10.92 -3.71
N PHE A 178 5.81 11.33 -3.08
CA PHE A 178 6.53 10.55 -2.06
C PHE A 178 6.69 11.36 -0.80
N LEU A 179 6.45 10.72 0.34
CA LEU A 179 6.78 11.22 1.66
C LEU A 179 7.90 10.35 2.23
N VAL A 180 9.03 10.97 2.55
CA VAL A 180 10.21 10.26 3.07
C VAL A 180 10.46 10.70 4.51
N PRO A 181 9.84 10.04 5.51
CA PRO A 181 10.06 10.38 6.92
C PRO A 181 11.51 10.08 7.28
N THR A 182 12.20 11.06 7.86
CA THR A 182 13.62 10.95 8.14
C THR A 182 13.91 11.41 9.57
N ILE A 183 14.64 10.59 10.32
CA ILE A 183 15.23 11.02 11.61
C ILE A 183 16.51 11.79 11.27
N PRO A 184 16.80 12.92 11.93
CA PRO A 184 18.00 13.72 11.66
C PRO A 184 19.25 13.04 12.23
N ASP A 185 19.59 11.87 11.70
CA ASP A 185 20.84 11.15 11.95
C ASP A 185 21.61 10.92 10.65
N PHE A 186 22.91 10.64 10.77
CA PHE A 186 23.81 10.46 9.65
C PHE A 186 23.36 9.37 8.67
N ILE A 187 22.90 8.23 9.17
CA ILE A 187 22.49 7.07 8.35
C ILE A 187 21.21 7.38 7.59
N SER A 188 20.24 8.02 8.22
CA SER A 188 18.96 8.39 7.60
C SER A 188 19.16 9.42 6.48
N CYS A 189 20.09 10.36 6.65
CA CYS A 189 20.40 11.35 5.63
C CYS A 189 21.03 10.74 4.36
N TYR A 190 21.78 9.64 4.50
CA TYR A 190 22.32 8.92 3.33
C TYR A 190 21.25 8.11 2.57
N GLY A 191 20.20 7.68 3.25
CA GLY A 191 19.11 6.91 2.61
C GLY A 191 18.26 7.72 1.64
N VAL A 192 18.10 9.03 1.85
CA VAL A 192 17.27 9.89 1.01
C VAL A 192 17.77 9.99 -0.44
N PRO A 193 19.06 10.32 -0.71
CA PRO A 193 19.60 10.33 -2.07
C PRO A 193 19.41 8.99 -2.79
N PHE A 194 19.62 7.88 -2.09
CA PHE A 194 19.47 6.54 -2.64
C PHE A 194 18.02 6.25 -3.07
N ILE A 195 17.03 6.66 -2.26
CA ILE A 195 15.62 6.56 -2.62
C ILE A 195 15.32 7.39 -3.87
N LEU A 196 15.82 8.63 -3.93
CA LEU A 196 15.62 9.53 -5.07
C LEU A 196 16.23 8.99 -6.37
N GLU A 197 17.41 8.38 -6.31
CA GLU A 197 18.02 7.70 -7.46
C GLU A 197 17.16 6.55 -7.97
N HIS A 198 16.63 5.72 -7.06
CA HIS A 198 15.75 4.61 -7.46
C HIS A 198 14.42 5.11 -8.05
N ILE A 199 13.83 6.16 -7.49
CA ILE A 199 12.60 6.77 -8.05
C ILE A 199 12.87 7.26 -9.46
N LYS A 200 13.95 8.00 -9.68
CA LYS A 200 14.31 8.51 -11.02
C LYS A 200 14.53 7.38 -12.02
N ALA A 201 15.31 6.36 -11.66
CA ALA A 201 15.58 5.21 -12.51
C ALA A 201 14.34 4.37 -12.88
N MET A 202 13.23 4.52 -12.15
CA MET A 202 11.98 3.83 -12.44
C MET A 202 10.98 4.69 -13.23
N GLN A 203 11.23 5.99 -13.36
CA GLN A 203 10.40 6.92 -14.13
C GLN A 203 10.91 7.12 -15.56
N GLU A 204 12.15 6.75 -15.82
CA GLU A 204 12.78 6.69 -17.16
C GLU A 204 12.46 5.36 -17.87
#